data_a346eaecffdfed1a9f25fbc85f403484
#
_entry.id   a346eaecffdfed1a9f25fbc85f403484
#
_cell.length_a   1.000
_cell.length_b   1.000
_cell.length_c   1.000
_cell.angle_alpha   90.00
_cell.angle_beta   90.00
_cell.angle_gamma   90.00
#
_symmetry.space_group_name_H-M   'P 1'
#
loop_
_entity.id
_entity.type
_entity.pdbx_description
1 polymer ?
#
loop_
_entity_poly.entity_id
_entity_poly.type
_entity_poly.pdbx_seq_one_letter_code
_entity_poly.pdbx_strand_id
1 'polypeptide(L)'
;MSTYTIPLAPGVLTINLDALARNFHTLRSIVAPGECGAVVKANAYGLGVECVTRRLFAEGCRRFFVASVSEGIELRAIFSEIEIYVLEGVQSGQEEAFLIAGLIPVLNSLEQIRRWRASASGTSVVVHIDTGMSRLGLSAVEVEQVSTENLLNELNLEYIITHLACADEPSHKLTTEQLERFNALRKKLPDAKTSIGSSPGILLDAAYRGDLVRPGIALYGGNPFISGANPME
;
A
#
# COMPACT_ATOMS: atom_id res chain seq x y z
N MET A 1 -30.29 20.77 11.79
CA MET A 1 -28.99 21.32 11.41
C MET A 1 -28.35 21.87 12.67
N SER A 2 -27.38 21.16 13.25
CA SER A 2 -26.66 21.65 14.43
C SER A 2 -25.41 22.37 13.93
N THR A 3 -25.39 23.68 13.98
CA THR A 3 -24.21 24.50 13.70
C THR A 3 -23.30 24.44 14.93
N TYR A 4 -22.31 23.57 14.91
CA TYR A 4 -21.21 23.66 15.86
C TYR A 4 -20.30 24.81 15.43
N THR A 5 -20.51 25.96 16.00
CA THR A 5 -19.53 27.05 15.96
C THR A 5 -18.46 26.72 16.99
N ILE A 6 -17.25 26.41 16.56
CA ILE A 6 -16.08 26.32 17.43
C ILE A 6 -15.48 27.73 17.50
N PRO A 7 -15.68 28.48 18.58
CA PRO A 7 -15.38 29.94 18.60
C PRO A 7 -13.90 30.28 18.69
N LEU A 8 -12.99 29.31 18.72
CA LEU A 8 -11.57 29.51 19.04
C LEU A 8 -10.58 28.85 18.05
N ALA A 9 -11.05 28.29 16.95
CA ALA A 9 -10.15 27.71 15.95
C ALA A 9 -9.51 28.83 15.10
N PRO A 10 -8.16 28.94 15.05
CA PRO A 10 -7.48 29.97 14.27
C PRO A 10 -7.58 29.76 12.75
N GLY A 11 -8.12 28.61 12.32
CA GLY A 11 -8.35 28.26 10.92
C GLY A 11 -9.38 27.14 10.77
N VAL A 12 -9.93 27.00 9.57
CA VAL A 12 -10.86 25.92 9.19
C VAL A 12 -10.25 25.16 8.03
N LEU A 13 -10.08 23.82 8.18
CA LEU A 13 -9.72 22.93 7.10
C LEU A 13 -11.01 22.37 6.47
N THR A 14 -11.20 22.62 5.17
CA THR A 14 -12.29 22.03 4.40
C THR A 14 -11.76 20.89 3.55
N ILE A 15 -12.31 19.67 3.75
CA ILE A 15 -11.93 18.49 3.00
C ILE A 15 -12.99 18.21 1.94
N ASN A 16 -12.59 18.25 0.67
CA ASN A 16 -13.49 17.97 -0.46
C ASN A 16 -13.45 16.47 -0.81
N LEU A 17 -14.38 15.70 -0.25
CA LEU A 17 -14.48 14.27 -0.53
C LEU A 17 -14.94 13.95 -1.96
N ASP A 18 -15.55 14.89 -2.67
CA ASP A 18 -15.90 14.70 -4.08
C ASP A 18 -14.66 14.80 -4.97
N ALA A 19 -13.73 15.69 -4.68
CA ALA A 19 -12.43 15.75 -5.34
C ALA A 19 -11.64 14.45 -5.09
N LEU A 20 -11.60 13.96 -3.85
CA LEU A 20 -11.01 12.66 -3.51
C LEU A 20 -11.59 11.52 -4.36
N ALA A 21 -12.91 11.46 -4.51
CA ALA A 21 -13.57 10.44 -5.32
C ALA A 21 -13.21 10.57 -6.80
N ARG A 22 -13.17 11.79 -7.36
CA ARG A 22 -12.74 12.00 -8.75
C ARG A 22 -11.30 11.57 -8.96
N ASN A 23 -10.40 11.89 -8.04
CA ASN A 23 -9.02 11.42 -8.08
C ASN A 23 -8.94 9.89 -8.07
N PHE A 24 -9.69 9.23 -7.20
CA PHE A 24 -9.76 7.76 -7.18
C PHE A 24 -10.25 7.19 -8.50
N HIS A 25 -11.32 7.71 -9.09
CA HIS A 25 -11.83 7.26 -10.37
C HIS A 25 -10.84 7.50 -11.52
N THR A 26 -10.14 8.63 -11.53
CA THR A 26 -9.08 8.91 -12.50
C THR A 26 -7.98 7.86 -12.42
N LEU A 27 -7.45 7.61 -11.22
CA LEU A 27 -6.39 6.62 -11.02
C LEU A 27 -6.87 5.20 -11.36
N ARG A 28 -8.08 4.83 -10.94
CA ARG A 28 -8.70 3.53 -11.25
C ARG A 28 -8.86 3.32 -12.76
N SER A 29 -9.26 4.35 -13.51
CA SER A 29 -9.41 4.24 -14.97
C SER A 29 -8.07 4.05 -15.68
N ILE A 30 -7.00 4.69 -15.19
CA ILE A 30 -5.65 4.55 -15.73
C ILE A 30 -5.11 3.12 -15.56
N VAL A 31 -5.43 2.47 -14.45
CA VAL A 31 -4.87 1.15 -14.13
C VAL A 31 -5.71 -0.03 -14.62
N ALA A 32 -6.91 0.21 -15.12
CA ALA A 32 -7.76 -0.86 -15.61
C ALA A 32 -7.05 -1.73 -16.68
N PRO A 33 -7.18 -3.08 -16.65
CA PRO A 33 -8.06 -3.87 -15.78
C PRO A 33 -7.48 -4.19 -14.38
N GLY A 34 -6.31 -3.68 -14.02
CA GLY A 34 -5.71 -3.81 -12.70
C GLY A 34 -6.56 -3.17 -11.60
N GLU A 35 -6.20 -3.44 -10.36
CA GLU A 35 -6.94 -2.98 -9.19
C GLU A 35 -6.32 -1.71 -8.60
N CYS A 36 -7.17 -0.82 -8.08
CA CYS A 36 -6.75 0.41 -7.40
C CYS A 36 -7.12 0.32 -5.92
N GLY A 37 -6.12 0.18 -5.06
CA GLY A 37 -6.27 0.31 -3.61
C GLY A 37 -6.14 1.77 -3.16
N ALA A 38 -6.09 1.99 -1.84
CA ALA A 38 -5.91 3.32 -1.26
C ALA A 38 -4.97 3.27 -0.05
N VAL A 39 -3.98 4.15 -0.01
CA VAL A 39 -3.10 4.31 1.16
C VAL A 39 -3.70 5.36 2.08
N VAL A 40 -4.17 4.92 3.25
CA VAL A 40 -4.88 5.75 4.25
C VAL A 40 -4.13 5.88 5.58
N LYS A 41 -2.83 5.55 5.58
CA LYS A 41 -1.95 5.70 6.75
C LYS A 41 -1.89 7.12 7.28
N ALA A 42 -1.40 7.30 8.50
CA ALA A 42 -1.28 8.59 9.19
C ALA A 42 -2.62 9.36 9.19
N ASN A 43 -3.70 8.67 9.60
CA ASN A 43 -5.06 9.22 9.62
C ASN A 43 -5.47 9.80 8.25
N ALA A 44 -5.27 9.01 7.18
CA ALA A 44 -5.48 9.44 5.78
C ALA A 44 -4.71 10.73 5.45
N TYR A 45 -3.39 10.71 5.69
CA TYR A 45 -2.50 11.86 5.51
C TYR A 45 -2.94 13.11 6.30
N GLY A 46 -3.58 12.90 7.47
CA GLY A 46 -4.09 13.95 8.35
C GLY A 46 -5.50 14.42 8.03
N LEU A 47 -6.16 13.87 7.02
CA LEU A 47 -7.49 14.32 6.58
C LEU A 47 -8.67 13.58 7.24
N GLY A 48 -8.40 12.60 8.10
CA GLY A 48 -9.42 11.82 8.78
C GLY A 48 -9.73 10.49 8.07
N VAL A 49 -9.21 9.40 8.65
CA VAL A 49 -9.26 8.07 8.04
C VAL A 49 -10.68 7.57 7.87
N GLU A 50 -11.59 7.85 8.80
CA GLU A 50 -12.97 7.38 8.72
C GLU A 50 -13.73 7.98 7.53
N CYS A 51 -13.75 9.32 7.39
CA CYS A 51 -14.49 9.98 6.31
C CYS A 51 -13.91 9.66 4.92
N VAL A 52 -12.58 9.61 4.82
CA VAL A 52 -11.87 9.24 3.58
C VAL A 52 -12.18 7.78 3.20
N THR A 53 -12.05 6.84 4.13
CA THR A 53 -12.30 5.42 3.84
C THR A 53 -13.76 5.16 3.51
N ARG A 54 -14.73 5.78 4.23
CA ARG A 54 -16.16 5.68 3.88
C ARG A 54 -16.44 6.15 2.47
N ARG A 55 -15.86 7.27 2.07
CA ARG A 55 -16.04 7.76 0.71
C ARG A 55 -15.43 6.82 -0.32
N LEU A 56 -14.18 6.42 -0.17
CA LEU A 56 -13.52 5.52 -1.10
C LEU A 56 -14.20 4.14 -1.16
N PHE A 57 -14.69 3.62 -0.05
CA PHE A 57 -15.46 2.38 0.00
C PHE A 57 -16.77 2.49 -0.81
N ALA A 58 -17.49 3.61 -0.67
CA ALA A 58 -18.70 3.89 -1.46
C ALA A 58 -18.41 3.96 -2.97
N GLU A 59 -17.21 4.44 -3.35
CA GLU A 59 -16.74 4.48 -4.75
C GLU A 59 -16.20 3.12 -5.25
N GLY A 60 -16.23 2.09 -4.42
CA GLY A 60 -15.87 0.72 -4.78
C GLY A 60 -14.42 0.32 -4.44
N CYS A 61 -13.66 1.13 -3.69
CA CYS A 61 -12.38 0.69 -3.15
C CYS A 61 -12.62 -0.39 -2.08
N ARG A 62 -11.81 -1.46 -2.12
CA ARG A 62 -11.91 -2.58 -1.16
C ARG A 62 -10.59 -2.85 -0.44
N ARG A 63 -9.47 -2.36 -0.98
CA ARG A 63 -8.11 -2.60 -0.47
C ARG A 63 -7.50 -1.33 0.08
N PHE A 64 -7.18 -1.36 1.37
CA PHE A 64 -6.66 -0.21 2.09
C PHE A 64 -5.31 -0.53 2.72
N PHE A 65 -4.38 0.42 2.62
CA PHE A 65 -3.02 0.28 3.14
C PHE A 65 -2.80 1.25 4.28
N VAL A 66 -2.38 0.74 5.41
CA VAL A 66 -2.01 1.48 6.62
C VAL A 66 -0.53 1.29 6.93
N ALA A 67 0.07 2.14 7.76
CA ALA A 67 1.46 2.00 8.15
C ALA A 67 1.65 0.90 9.19
N SER A 68 0.88 0.94 10.28
CA SER A 68 1.06 0.13 11.48
C SER A 68 -0.14 -0.74 11.83
N VAL A 69 0.08 -1.72 12.71
CA VAL A 69 -0.97 -2.59 13.22
C VAL A 69 -2.04 -1.80 13.99
N SER A 70 -1.66 -0.75 14.74
CA SER A 70 -2.60 0.10 15.47
C SER A 70 -3.57 0.82 14.53
N GLU A 71 -3.06 1.42 13.44
CA GLU A 71 -3.91 2.02 12.40
C GLU A 71 -4.84 0.98 11.76
N GLY A 72 -4.35 -0.25 11.55
CA GLY A 72 -5.15 -1.36 11.01
C GLY A 72 -6.30 -1.77 11.94
N ILE A 73 -6.05 -1.88 13.24
CA ILE A 73 -7.06 -2.21 14.26
C ILE A 73 -8.12 -1.10 14.35
N GLU A 74 -7.68 0.17 14.39
CA GLU A 74 -8.59 1.31 14.39
C GLU A 74 -9.50 1.32 13.15
N LEU A 75 -8.92 1.07 11.98
CA LEU A 75 -9.67 1.02 10.73
C LEU A 75 -10.64 -0.18 10.69
N ARG A 76 -10.21 -1.36 11.18
CA ARG A 76 -11.05 -2.56 11.26
C ARG A 76 -12.25 -2.37 12.20
N ALA A 77 -12.09 -1.62 13.27
CA ALA A 77 -13.18 -1.30 14.20
C ALA A 77 -14.32 -0.51 13.53
N ILE A 78 -14.01 0.23 12.46
CA ILE A 78 -14.97 1.03 11.69
C ILE A 78 -15.52 0.27 10.49
N PHE A 79 -14.70 -0.61 9.85
CA PHE A 79 -15.02 -1.30 8.59
C PHE A 79 -14.71 -2.80 8.69
N SER A 80 -15.76 -3.64 8.67
CA SER A 80 -15.62 -5.10 8.70
C SER A 80 -15.31 -5.74 7.34
N GLU A 81 -15.71 -5.10 6.22
CA GLU A 81 -15.76 -5.70 4.88
C GLU A 81 -14.60 -5.33 3.95
N ILE A 82 -13.57 -4.66 4.45
CA ILE A 82 -12.42 -4.22 3.65
C ILE A 82 -11.19 -5.08 3.91
N GLU A 83 -10.32 -5.18 2.93
CA GLU A 83 -8.98 -5.77 3.08
C GLU A 83 -8.01 -4.67 3.58
N ILE A 84 -7.32 -4.96 4.69
CA ILE A 84 -6.40 -4.00 5.32
C ILE A 84 -5.00 -4.59 5.32
N TYR A 85 -4.10 -3.92 4.60
CA TYR A 85 -2.70 -4.29 4.45
C TYR A 85 -1.83 -3.40 5.34
N VAL A 86 -1.00 -4.01 6.20
CA VAL A 86 -0.11 -3.28 7.11
C VAL A 86 1.30 -3.23 6.55
N LEU A 87 1.76 -2.04 6.15
CA LEU A 87 3.00 -1.85 5.38
C LEU A 87 4.28 -2.14 6.17
N GLU A 88 4.32 -1.91 7.48
CA GLU A 88 5.50 -2.22 8.31
C GLU A 88 5.63 -3.72 8.62
N GLY A 89 4.63 -4.52 8.27
CA GLY A 89 4.58 -5.95 8.56
C GLY A 89 4.27 -6.24 10.03
N VAL A 90 4.67 -7.44 10.48
CA VAL A 90 4.38 -7.94 11.82
C VAL A 90 5.63 -7.88 12.70
N GLN A 91 5.55 -7.20 13.84
CA GLN A 91 6.61 -7.16 14.86
C GLN A 91 6.37 -8.27 15.90
N SER A 92 7.40 -8.54 16.71
CA SER A 92 7.32 -9.55 17.77
C SER A 92 6.17 -9.28 18.74
N GLY A 93 5.28 -10.29 18.92
CA GLY A 93 4.15 -10.20 19.82
C GLY A 93 2.90 -9.52 19.23
N GLN A 94 2.92 -9.19 17.94
CA GLN A 94 1.76 -8.61 17.25
C GLN A 94 0.92 -9.64 16.49
N GLU A 95 1.37 -10.88 16.36
CA GLU A 95 0.78 -11.92 15.52
C GLU A 95 -0.70 -12.13 15.82
N GLU A 96 -1.03 -12.26 17.12
CA GLU A 96 -2.41 -12.45 17.57
C GLU A 96 -3.32 -11.26 17.22
N ALA A 97 -2.80 -10.04 17.34
CA ALA A 97 -3.54 -8.82 16.98
C ALA A 97 -3.90 -8.78 15.50
N PHE A 98 -2.96 -9.19 14.62
CA PHE A 98 -3.23 -9.33 13.19
C PHE A 98 -4.33 -10.35 12.90
N LEU A 99 -4.28 -11.53 13.55
CA LEU A 99 -5.25 -12.60 13.35
C LEU A 99 -6.64 -12.20 13.83
N ILE A 100 -6.74 -11.62 15.03
CA ILE A 100 -8.02 -11.16 15.60
C ILE A 100 -8.66 -10.08 14.74
N ALA A 101 -7.86 -9.12 14.28
CA ALA A 101 -8.36 -8.01 13.47
C ALA A 101 -8.45 -8.35 11.96
N GLY A 102 -8.05 -9.55 11.54
CA GLY A 102 -8.06 -9.95 10.13
C GLY A 102 -7.24 -9.02 9.25
N LEU A 103 -6.03 -8.65 9.71
CA LEU A 103 -5.10 -7.79 8.97
C LEU A 103 -4.15 -8.63 8.13
N ILE A 104 -3.74 -8.09 6.99
CA ILE A 104 -2.81 -8.75 6.06
C ILE A 104 -1.44 -8.09 6.20
N PRO A 105 -0.41 -8.82 6.68
CA PRO A 105 0.92 -8.25 6.82
C PRO A 105 1.65 -8.14 5.48
N VAL A 106 2.36 -7.03 5.30
CA VAL A 106 3.37 -6.88 4.26
C VAL A 106 4.72 -7.28 4.87
N LEU A 107 5.20 -8.48 4.57
CA LEU A 107 6.40 -9.04 5.18
C LEU A 107 7.66 -8.45 4.53
N ASN A 108 8.51 -7.83 5.34
CA ASN A 108 9.65 -7.03 4.90
C ASN A 108 11.02 -7.64 5.24
N SER A 109 11.08 -8.74 5.97
CA SER A 109 12.33 -9.41 6.35
C SER A 109 12.14 -10.91 6.54
N LEU A 110 13.26 -11.66 6.50
CA LEU A 110 13.26 -13.10 6.82
C LEU A 110 12.67 -13.40 8.21
N GLU A 111 12.96 -12.52 9.17
CA GLU A 111 12.45 -12.67 10.55
C GLU A 111 10.94 -12.57 10.58
N GLN A 112 10.34 -11.59 9.88
CA GLN A 112 8.89 -11.46 9.78
C GLN A 112 8.25 -12.66 9.08
N ILE A 113 8.86 -13.18 8.01
CA ILE A 113 8.36 -14.35 7.29
C ILE A 113 8.37 -15.59 8.21
N ARG A 114 9.51 -15.89 8.85
CA ARG A 114 9.64 -17.04 9.74
C ARG A 114 8.68 -16.98 10.93
N ARG A 115 8.54 -15.81 11.51
CA ARG A 115 7.61 -15.53 12.62
C ARG A 115 6.16 -15.75 12.20
N TRP A 116 5.76 -15.16 11.08
CA TRP A 116 4.38 -15.26 10.59
C TRP A 116 4.04 -16.69 10.21
N ARG A 117 4.94 -17.40 9.53
CA ARG A 117 4.78 -18.82 9.19
C ARG A 117 4.56 -19.70 10.44
N ALA A 118 5.28 -19.42 11.52
CA ALA A 118 5.15 -20.18 12.76
C ALA A 118 3.80 -19.94 13.48
N SER A 119 3.17 -18.79 13.30
CA SER A 119 1.98 -18.37 14.05
C SER A 119 0.69 -18.45 13.24
N ALA A 120 0.75 -18.37 11.91
CA ALA A 120 -0.40 -18.06 11.05
C ALA A 120 -0.37 -18.80 9.70
N SER A 121 -0.02 -20.09 9.69
CA SER A 121 -0.02 -20.92 8.48
C SER A 121 -1.38 -20.84 7.75
N GLY A 122 -1.33 -20.77 6.41
CA GLY A 122 -2.51 -20.69 5.55
C GLY A 122 -3.17 -19.31 5.44
N THR A 123 -2.68 -18.30 6.16
CA THR A 123 -3.22 -16.93 6.08
C THR A 123 -2.62 -16.14 4.93
N SER A 124 -3.37 -15.11 4.50
CA SER A 124 -2.94 -14.19 3.44
C SER A 124 -1.75 -13.33 3.87
N VAL A 125 -0.79 -13.19 2.97
CA VAL A 125 0.39 -12.35 3.15
C VAL A 125 0.77 -11.62 1.87
N VAL A 126 1.51 -10.54 2.03
CA VAL A 126 2.20 -9.84 0.96
C VAL A 126 3.69 -9.86 1.25
N VAL A 127 4.53 -10.10 0.25
CA VAL A 127 6.00 -10.04 0.39
C VAL A 127 6.52 -8.79 -0.30
N HIS A 128 7.33 -8.03 0.41
CA HIS A 128 7.98 -6.83 -0.11
C HIS A 128 9.43 -7.12 -0.50
N ILE A 129 9.82 -6.78 -1.72
CA ILE A 129 11.20 -6.84 -2.22
C ILE A 129 11.76 -5.42 -2.26
N ASP A 130 12.87 -5.18 -1.58
CA ASP A 130 13.64 -3.95 -1.75
C ASP A 130 14.46 -4.02 -3.04
N THR A 131 14.11 -3.17 -3.96
CA THR A 131 14.78 -3.08 -5.27
C THR A 131 15.72 -1.88 -5.37
N GLY A 132 15.88 -1.12 -4.29
CA GLY A 132 16.80 0.02 -4.24
C GLY A 132 16.28 1.26 -3.54
N MET A 133 15.16 1.16 -2.80
CA MET A 133 14.71 2.24 -1.93
C MET A 133 15.41 2.23 -0.56
N SER A 134 15.92 1.06 -0.14
CA SER A 134 16.70 0.86 1.10
C SER A 134 15.97 1.31 2.37
N ARG A 135 14.68 0.99 2.46
CA ARG A 135 13.84 1.33 3.60
C ARG A 135 13.17 0.10 4.22
N LEU A 136 12.43 -0.65 3.45
CA LEU A 136 11.71 -1.87 3.83
C LEU A 136 11.80 -2.86 2.66
N GLY A 137 11.63 -4.14 2.96
CA GLY A 137 11.60 -5.21 1.98
C GLY A 137 12.84 -6.10 2.01
N LEU A 138 12.69 -7.31 1.49
CA LEU A 138 13.74 -8.29 1.37
C LEU A 138 14.83 -7.81 0.42
N SER A 139 16.09 -7.92 0.82
CA SER A 139 17.24 -7.80 -0.07
C SER A 139 17.30 -8.96 -1.06
N ALA A 140 18.10 -8.83 -2.12
CA ALA A 140 18.31 -9.91 -3.09
C ALA A 140 18.81 -11.21 -2.45
N VAL A 141 19.66 -11.10 -1.43
CA VAL A 141 20.17 -12.25 -0.66
C VAL A 141 19.07 -12.92 0.14
N GLU A 142 18.22 -12.14 0.79
CA GLU A 142 17.08 -12.67 1.55
C GLU A 142 16.03 -13.30 0.63
N VAL A 143 15.77 -12.75 -0.56
CA VAL A 143 14.90 -13.38 -1.56
C VAL A 143 15.42 -14.75 -1.97
N GLU A 144 16.73 -14.89 -2.19
CA GLU A 144 17.36 -16.19 -2.49
C GLU A 144 17.18 -17.18 -1.33
N GLN A 145 17.34 -16.72 -0.10
CA GLN A 145 17.18 -17.52 1.10
C GLN A 145 15.71 -17.96 1.27
N VAL A 146 14.74 -17.06 1.08
CA VAL A 146 13.30 -17.37 1.10
C VAL A 146 12.96 -18.46 0.10
N SER A 147 13.53 -18.37 -1.11
CA SER A 147 13.34 -19.36 -2.18
C SER A 147 13.95 -20.71 -1.82
N THR A 148 15.22 -20.73 -1.42
CA THR A 148 15.96 -21.95 -1.11
C THR A 148 15.39 -22.72 0.08
N GLU A 149 14.95 -21.99 1.12
CA GLU A 149 14.36 -22.59 2.33
C GLU A 149 12.85 -22.84 2.18
N ASN A 150 12.24 -22.49 1.03
CA ASN A 150 10.79 -22.65 0.77
C ASN A 150 9.90 -22.01 1.86
N LEU A 151 10.27 -20.81 2.33
CA LEU A 151 9.63 -20.21 3.49
C LEU A 151 8.18 -19.77 3.25
N LEU A 152 7.74 -19.65 2.00
CA LEU A 152 6.39 -19.19 1.65
C LEU A 152 5.40 -20.32 1.36
N ASN A 153 5.83 -21.60 1.33
CA ASN A 153 5.00 -22.72 0.88
C ASN A 153 3.72 -22.96 1.71
N GLU A 154 3.69 -22.51 2.96
CA GLU A 154 2.56 -22.69 3.87
C GLU A 154 1.75 -21.40 4.06
N LEU A 155 2.07 -20.35 3.30
CA LEU A 155 1.41 -19.05 3.35
C LEU A 155 0.59 -18.80 2.07
N ASN A 156 -0.52 -18.11 2.19
CA ASN A 156 -1.27 -17.65 1.03
C ASN A 156 -0.67 -16.34 0.52
N LEU A 157 0.31 -16.44 -0.40
CA LEU A 157 0.98 -15.28 -0.99
C LEU A 157 0.06 -14.61 -2.01
N GLU A 158 -0.53 -13.46 -1.64
CA GLU A 158 -1.43 -12.71 -2.53
C GLU A 158 -0.68 -11.81 -3.51
N TYR A 159 0.30 -11.08 -3.00
CA TYR A 159 1.07 -10.12 -3.79
C TYR A 159 2.55 -10.16 -3.45
N ILE A 160 3.36 -9.92 -4.47
CA ILE A 160 4.76 -9.50 -4.33
C ILE A 160 4.81 -8.01 -4.68
N ILE A 161 5.34 -7.20 -3.76
CA ILE A 161 5.38 -5.75 -3.94
C ILE A 161 6.80 -5.20 -3.94
N THR A 162 6.96 -4.02 -4.53
CA THR A 162 8.12 -3.15 -4.34
C THR A 162 7.67 -1.70 -4.26
N HIS A 163 8.58 -0.79 -3.91
CA HIS A 163 8.32 0.65 -3.88
C HIS A 163 9.42 1.41 -4.62
N LEU A 164 9.03 2.21 -5.62
CA LEU A 164 9.96 2.99 -6.42
C LEU A 164 10.42 4.22 -5.63
N ALA A 165 11.72 4.44 -5.57
CA ALA A 165 12.32 5.51 -4.78
C ALA A 165 12.24 6.88 -5.46
N CYS A 166 12.32 6.91 -6.80
CA CYS A 166 12.45 8.13 -7.59
C CYS A 166 11.42 8.22 -8.73
N ALA A 167 10.24 7.60 -8.56
CA ALA A 167 9.21 7.66 -9.60
C ALA A 167 8.56 9.05 -9.73
N ASP A 168 8.75 9.94 -8.77
CA ASP A 168 8.40 11.36 -8.80
C ASP A 168 9.26 12.20 -9.77
N GLU A 169 10.41 11.64 -10.19
CA GLU A 169 11.26 12.14 -11.28
C GLU A 169 11.16 11.20 -12.49
N PRO A 170 10.32 11.46 -13.50
CA PRO A 170 10.02 10.51 -14.58
C PRO A 170 11.23 9.97 -15.36
N SER A 171 12.29 10.77 -15.47
CA SER A 171 13.53 10.42 -16.19
C SER A 171 14.60 9.77 -15.30
N HIS A 172 14.34 9.56 -14.01
CA HIS A 172 15.34 9.04 -13.09
C HIS A 172 15.66 7.56 -13.37
N LYS A 173 16.94 7.26 -13.62
CA LYS A 173 17.41 5.92 -14.03
C LYS A 173 17.08 4.82 -13.02
N LEU A 174 17.12 5.14 -11.72
CA LEU A 174 16.83 4.16 -10.66
C LEU A 174 15.43 3.55 -10.81
N THR A 175 14.45 4.29 -11.35
CA THR A 175 13.09 3.79 -11.56
C THR A 175 13.07 2.59 -12.49
N THR A 176 13.80 2.64 -13.61
CA THR A 176 13.94 1.52 -14.55
C THR A 176 14.76 0.38 -13.93
N GLU A 177 15.88 0.70 -13.29
CA GLU A 177 16.71 -0.30 -12.62
C GLU A 177 15.94 -1.06 -11.53
N GLN A 178 15.09 -0.37 -10.76
CA GLN A 178 14.24 -1.01 -9.75
C GLN A 178 13.22 -1.97 -10.39
N LEU A 179 12.62 -1.60 -11.52
CA LEU A 179 11.70 -2.48 -12.25
C LEU A 179 12.42 -3.75 -12.76
N GLU A 180 13.61 -3.59 -13.32
CA GLU A 180 14.42 -4.73 -13.79
C GLU A 180 14.79 -5.68 -12.63
N ARG A 181 15.27 -5.13 -11.51
CA ARG A 181 15.59 -5.91 -10.30
C ARG A 181 14.35 -6.61 -9.76
N PHE A 182 13.21 -5.93 -9.70
CA PHE A 182 11.94 -6.52 -9.26
C PHE A 182 11.56 -7.70 -10.14
N ASN A 183 11.58 -7.54 -11.45
CA ASN A 183 11.24 -8.59 -12.41
C ASN A 183 12.19 -9.80 -12.37
N ALA A 184 13.45 -9.58 -12.01
CA ALA A 184 14.41 -10.66 -11.82
C ALA A 184 14.18 -11.40 -10.50
N LEU A 185 13.98 -10.67 -9.40
CA LEU A 185 13.88 -11.25 -8.06
C LEU A 185 12.54 -11.96 -7.83
N ARG A 186 11.41 -11.39 -8.29
CA ARG A 186 10.10 -12.01 -8.09
C ARG A 186 9.97 -13.39 -8.71
N LYS A 187 10.73 -13.70 -9.79
CA LYS A 187 10.75 -15.01 -10.44
C LYS A 187 11.34 -16.14 -9.58
N LYS A 188 12.03 -15.78 -8.50
CA LYS A 188 12.58 -16.74 -7.53
C LYS A 188 11.58 -17.13 -6.44
N LEU A 189 10.51 -16.41 -6.32
CA LEU A 189 9.42 -16.64 -5.35
C LEU A 189 8.25 -17.38 -6.02
N PRO A 190 7.35 -18.00 -5.26
CA PRO A 190 6.12 -18.56 -5.79
C PRO A 190 5.35 -17.54 -6.62
N ASP A 191 4.60 -18.02 -7.62
CA ASP A 191 3.81 -17.15 -8.49
C ASP A 191 2.72 -16.44 -7.69
N ALA A 192 2.66 -15.12 -7.85
CA ALA A 192 1.69 -14.28 -7.18
C ALA A 192 1.44 -12.99 -7.98
N LYS A 193 0.33 -12.32 -7.72
CA LYS A 193 0.06 -11.00 -8.26
C LYS A 193 1.13 -10.00 -7.83
N THR A 194 1.26 -8.92 -8.58
CA THR A 194 2.27 -7.89 -8.32
C THR A 194 1.68 -6.55 -7.96
N SER A 195 2.42 -5.76 -7.17
CA SER A 195 2.04 -4.38 -6.90
C SER A 195 3.29 -3.49 -6.84
N ILE A 196 3.44 -2.61 -7.83
CA ILE A 196 4.60 -1.75 -8.00
C ILE A 196 4.20 -0.29 -7.77
N GLY A 197 3.13 0.16 -8.46
CA GLY A 197 2.74 1.56 -8.57
C GLY A 197 2.27 2.20 -7.27
N SER A 198 3.03 3.17 -6.80
CA SER A 198 2.56 4.26 -5.95
C SER A 198 2.02 5.41 -6.80
N SER A 199 1.60 6.51 -6.21
CA SER A 199 1.03 7.65 -6.94
C SER A 199 1.78 8.03 -8.22
N PRO A 200 3.10 8.32 -8.20
CA PRO A 200 3.81 8.65 -9.45
C PRO A 200 3.93 7.44 -10.39
N GLY A 201 4.22 6.24 -9.88
CA GLY A 201 4.37 5.04 -10.71
C GLY A 201 3.13 4.71 -11.54
N ILE A 202 1.92 5.02 -11.03
CA ILE A 202 0.66 4.85 -11.77
C ILE A 202 0.62 5.72 -13.04
N LEU A 203 1.18 6.92 -12.96
CA LEU A 203 1.11 7.96 -13.99
C LEU A 203 2.27 7.91 -14.98
N LEU A 204 3.30 7.09 -14.72
CA LEU A 204 4.42 6.90 -15.64
C LEU A 204 4.00 6.01 -16.81
N ASP A 205 4.13 4.70 -16.66
CA ASP A 205 3.85 3.70 -17.69
C ASP A 205 3.18 2.47 -17.08
N ALA A 206 2.50 1.68 -17.92
CA ALA A 206 1.85 0.44 -17.49
C ALA A 206 2.79 -0.56 -16.83
N ALA A 207 4.06 -0.59 -17.24
CA ALA A 207 5.09 -1.46 -16.66
C ALA A 207 5.35 -1.21 -15.16
N TYR A 208 5.06 0.01 -14.67
CA TYR A 208 5.26 0.39 -13.25
C TYR A 208 4.02 0.21 -12.37
N ARG A 209 2.96 -0.42 -12.84
CA ARG A 209 1.69 -0.55 -12.11
C ARG A 209 1.59 -1.86 -11.34
N GLY A 210 1.73 -2.99 -12.03
CA GLY A 210 1.39 -4.31 -11.51
C GLY A 210 -0.12 -4.57 -11.51
N ASP A 211 -0.56 -5.64 -10.85
CA ASP A 211 -1.97 -6.05 -10.77
C ASP A 211 -2.78 -5.19 -9.79
N LEU A 212 -2.12 -4.61 -8.79
CA LEU A 212 -2.69 -3.72 -7.79
C LEU A 212 -1.81 -2.47 -7.62
N VAL A 213 -2.41 -1.30 -7.66
CA VAL A 213 -1.69 -0.05 -7.36
C VAL A 213 -2.08 0.52 -5.99
N ARG A 214 -1.16 1.29 -5.41
CA ARG A 214 -1.26 1.83 -4.05
C ARG A 214 -1.10 3.34 -4.04
N PRO A 215 -2.05 4.11 -4.62
CA PRO A 215 -1.98 5.56 -4.56
C PRO A 215 -2.13 6.07 -3.11
N GLY A 216 -1.35 7.08 -2.79
CA GLY A 216 -1.43 7.87 -1.57
C GLY A 216 -1.62 9.33 -1.92
N ILE A 217 -0.53 10.08 -2.08
CA ILE A 217 -0.56 11.53 -2.24
C ILE A 217 -1.49 12.01 -3.38
N ALA A 218 -1.57 11.28 -4.48
CA ALA A 218 -2.44 11.62 -5.61
C ALA A 218 -3.93 11.54 -5.26
N LEU A 219 -4.35 10.63 -4.37
CA LEU A 219 -5.75 10.58 -3.91
C LEU A 219 -6.15 11.89 -3.22
N TYR A 220 -5.23 12.48 -2.49
CA TYR A 220 -5.44 13.67 -1.67
C TYR A 220 -5.17 14.99 -2.42
N GLY A 221 -5.02 14.93 -3.75
CA GLY A 221 -4.79 16.11 -4.58
C GLY A 221 -3.35 16.64 -4.56
N GLY A 222 -2.42 15.94 -3.90
CA GLY A 222 -1.00 16.32 -3.95
C GLY A 222 -0.37 15.94 -5.29
N ASN A 223 0.47 16.85 -5.83
CA ASN A 223 1.20 16.54 -7.05
C ASN A 223 2.14 15.35 -6.81
N PRO A 224 2.02 14.24 -7.54
CA PRO A 224 2.90 13.09 -7.40
C PRO A 224 4.28 13.28 -8.02
N PHE A 225 4.52 14.37 -8.75
CA PHE A 225 5.78 14.69 -9.38
C PHE A 225 6.41 15.92 -8.74
N ILE A 226 7.76 15.96 -8.73
CA ILE A 226 8.52 17.12 -8.21
C ILE A 226 8.41 18.36 -9.09
N SER A 227 7.99 18.20 -10.35
CA SER A 227 7.85 19.27 -11.32
C SER A 227 6.69 19.01 -12.28
N GLY A 228 6.23 20.05 -12.95
CA GLY A 228 5.11 19.97 -13.90
C GLY A 228 3.75 20.27 -13.27
N ALA A 229 2.73 20.27 -14.10
CA ALA A 229 1.35 20.50 -13.67
C ALA A 229 0.86 19.33 -12.81
N ASN A 230 0.11 19.66 -11.75
CA ASN A 230 -0.54 18.62 -10.93
C ASN A 230 -1.64 17.94 -11.76
N PRO A 231 -1.61 16.62 -11.95
CA PRO A 231 -2.65 15.90 -12.68
C PRO A 231 -3.90 15.59 -11.85
N MET A 232 -3.90 15.92 -10.55
CA MET A 232 -4.98 15.64 -9.61
C MET A 232 -5.70 16.92 -9.16
N GLU A 233 -6.92 16.74 -8.62
CA GLU A 233 -7.71 17.84 -8.05
C GLU A 233 -7.45 18.08 -6.57
#